data_3eb7bd24926bae9ffbfca6c0aab96482
#
_entry.id   3eb7bd24926bae9ffbfca6c0aab96482
#
_cell.length_a   1.000
_cell.length_b   1.000
_cell.length_c   1.000
_cell.angle_alpha   90.00
_cell.angle_beta   90.00
_cell.angle_gamma   90.00
#
_symmetry.space_group_name_H-M   'P 1'
#
loop_
_entity.id
_entity.type
_entity.pdbx_description
1 polymer ?
#
loop_
_entity_poly.entity_id
_entity_poly.type
_entity_poly.pdbx_seq_one_letter_code
_entity_poly.pdbx_strand_id
1 'polypeptide(L)'
;MLDFAGYLRIARAVHVDMSYGWATPVKRDDVPLNVYLNLDVALSELMQVANVTQPTVPMAMPKESDADAILKSYAQVFVLFLQTANIMQWTHLMVMEEADLAKFSRFPQRQLGHQFMGIKTMLLNSYHQKRQSDFSHAWRSFLKLGLVELQLSPEALDAQVQKTLQMAND
;
A
#
# COMPACT_ATOMS: atom_id res chain seq x y z
N MET A 1 18.03 4.03 1.98
CA MET A 1 17.40 3.11 2.97
C MET A 1 16.01 3.63 3.28
N LEU A 2 14.97 2.76 3.27
CA LEU A 2 13.59 3.15 3.56
C LEU A 2 13.44 3.43 5.08
N ASP A 3 12.99 4.64 5.44
CA ASP A 3 12.77 5.05 6.84
C ASP A 3 11.33 4.76 7.28
N PHE A 4 11.02 3.50 7.55
CA PHE A 4 9.67 3.08 7.94
C PHE A 4 9.16 3.80 9.21
N ALA A 5 10.04 4.08 10.17
CA ALA A 5 9.63 4.76 11.41
C ALA A 5 9.27 6.23 11.15
N GLY A 6 10.07 6.92 10.32
CA GLY A 6 9.77 8.28 9.86
C GLY A 6 8.46 8.34 9.08
N TYR A 7 8.27 7.44 8.12
CA TYR A 7 7.04 7.39 7.32
C TYR A 7 5.80 7.14 8.18
N LEU A 8 5.85 6.22 9.15
CA LEU A 8 4.72 5.94 10.04
C LEU A 8 4.28 7.18 10.82
N ARG A 9 5.25 7.94 11.33
CA ARG A 9 4.98 9.17 12.07
C ARG A 9 4.30 10.22 11.20
N ILE A 10 4.82 10.44 9.98
CA ILE A 10 4.27 11.44 9.04
C ILE A 10 2.90 10.98 8.55
N ALA A 11 2.74 9.70 8.17
CA ALA A 11 1.47 9.16 7.70
C ALA A 11 0.35 9.29 8.73
N ARG A 12 0.67 9.20 10.03
CA ARG A 12 -0.28 9.46 11.11
C ARG A 12 -0.73 10.92 11.13
N ALA A 13 0.19 11.87 11.04
CA ALA A 13 -0.13 13.29 11.02
C ALA A 13 -1.00 13.62 9.81
N VAL A 14 -0.60 13.18 8.62
CA VAL A 14 -1.37 13.34 7.38
C VAL A 14 -2.80 12.82 7.49
N HIS A 15 -2.99 11.62 8.05
CA HIS A 15 -4.33 11.06 8.24
C HIS A 15 -5.19 11.95 9.16
N VAL A 16 -4.62 12.45 10.24
CA VAL A 16 -5.32 13.33 11.18
C VAL A 16 -5.73 14.62 10.49
N ASP A 17 -4.79 15.27 9.78
CA ASP A 17 -5.05 16.55 9.10
C ASP A 17 -6.12 16.39 8.00
N MET A 18 -6.03 15.35 7.18
CA MET A 18 -7.04 15.07 6.17
C MET A 18 -8.42 14.79 6.77
N SER A 19 -8.48 14.14 7.93
CA SER A 19 -9.76 13.81 8.58
C SER A 19 -10.57 15.05 8.99
N TYR A 20 -9.90 16.15 9.28
CA TYR A 20 -10.57 17.44 9.56
C TYR A 20 -11.22 18.07 8.32
N GLY A 21 -10.72 17.75 7.13
CA GLY A 21 -11.24 18.25 5.84
C GLY A 21 -12.37 17.41 5.23
N TRP A 22 -12.75 16.29 5.84
CA TRP A 22 -13.79 15.43 5.28
C TRP A 22 -15.16 16.12 5.28
N ALA A 23 -15.78 16.17 4.09
CA ALA A 23 -17.11 16.75 3.93
C ALA A 23 -18.19 16.00 4.76
N THR A 24 -18.02 14.69 4.91
CA THR A 24 -18.87 13.84 5.76
C THR A 24 -17.96 13.16 6.78
N PRO A 25 -18.12 13.48 8.08
CA PRO A 25 -17.33 12.84 9.12
C PRO A 25 -17.56 11.32 9.16
N VAL A 26 -16.47 10.56 9.27
CA VAL A 26 -16.53 9.11 9.48
C VAL A 26 -16.69 8.85 10.98
N LYS A 27 -17.64 8.00 11.36
CA LYS A 27 -17.82 7.60 12.76
C LYS A 27 -16.57 6.90 13.26
N ARG A 28 -16.23 7.10 14.53
CA ARG A 28 -15.02 6.53 15.14
C ARG A 28 -14.88 5.02 14.89
N ASP A 29 -15.98 4.29 15.03
CA ASP A 29 -16.00 2.83 14.88
C ASP A 29 -15.85 2.38 13.43
N ASP A 30 -16.13 3.27 12.46
CA ASP A 30 -16.02 3.01 11.03
C ASP A 30 -14.66 3.46 10.44
N VAL A 31 -13.81 4.12 11.22
CA VAL A 31 -12.48 4.57 10.74
C VAL A 31 -11.63 3.40 10.26
N PRO A 32 -11.54 2.25 10.95
CA PRO A 32 -10.84 1.08 10.41
C PRO A 32 -11.40 0.59 9.08
N LEU A 33 -12.72 0.51 8.95
CA LEU A 33 -13.36 0.13 7.69
C LEU A 33 -12.99 1.11 6.56
N ASN A 34 -13.09 2.40 6.82
CA ASN A 34 -12.79 3.43 5.84
C ASN A 34 -11.34 3.32 5.31
N VAL A 35 -10.35 3.14 6.18
CA VAL A 35 -8.96 3.04 5.75
C VAL A 35 -8.68 1.75 4.97
N TYR A 36 -9.30 0.63 5.34
CA TYR A 36 -9.20 -0.62 4.58
C TYR A 36 -9.85 -0.52 3.19
N LEU A 37 -10.98 0.16 3.08
CA LEU A 37 -11.63 0.39 1.78
C LEU A 37 -10.76 1.29 0.88
N ASN A 38 -10.17 2.34 1.41
CA ASN A 38 -9.24 3.18 0.65
C ASN A 38 -8.01 2.38 0.19
N LEU A 39 -7.48 1.52 1.05
CA LEU A 39 -6.36 0.64 0.70
C LEU A 39 -6.74 -0.36 -0.41
N ASP A 40 -7.93 -0.94 -0.34
CA ASP A 40 -8.42 -1.86 -1.38
C ASP A 40 -8.61 -1.17 -2.73
N VAL A 41 -9.19 0.03 -2.74
CA VAL A 41 -9.36 0.85 -3.95
C VAL A 41 -7.99 1.17 -4.56
N ALA A 42 -7.04 1.66 -3.76
CA ALA A 42 -5.70 2.00 -4.24
C ALA A 42 -4.94 0.78 -4.78
N LEU A 43 -5.09 -0.40 -4.15
CA LEU A 43 -4.54 -1.66 -4.69
C LEU A 43 -5.16 -2.03 -6.03
N SER A 44 -6.46 -1.79 -6.20
CA SER A 44 -7.15 -2.03 -7.47
C SER A 44 -6.66 -1.08 -8.57
N GLU A 45 -6.44 0.20 -8.23
CA GLU A 45 -5.86 1.19 -9.14
C GLU A 45 -4.44 0.82 -9.55
N LEU A 46 -3.60 0.42 -8.59
CA LEU A 46 -2.24 -0.07 -8.89
C LEU A 46 -2.27 -1.29 -9.82
N MET A 47 -3.19 -2.22 -9.59
CA MET A 47 -3.38 -3.39 -10.44
C MET A 47 -3.74 -3.01 -11.87
N GLN A 48 -4.60 -2.01 -12.06
CA GLN A 48 -4.96 -1.48 -13.37
C GLN A 48 -3.78 -0.78 -14.04
N VAL A 49 -3.08 0.10 -13.32
CA VAL A 49 -1.91 0.83 -13.83
C VAL A 49 -0.78 -0.13 -14.22
N ALA A 50 -0.61 -1.23 -13.49
CA ALA A 50 0.37 -2.28 -13.81
C ALA A 50 -0.09 -3.24 -14.92
N ASN A 51 -1.27 -3.03 -15.53
CA ASN A 51 -1.85 -3.88 -16.58
C ASN A 51 -1.90 -5.37 -16.22
N VAL A 52 -2.27 -5.67 -14.98
CA VAL A 52 -2.31 -7.06 -14.48
C VAL A 52 -3.50 -7.84 -15.02
N THR A 53 -4.61 -7.14 -15.30
CA THR A 53 -5.86 -7.75 -15.76
C THR A 53 -6.17 -7.41 -17.22
N GLN A 54 -6.90 -8.32 -17.87
CA GLN A 54 -7.50 -8.09 -19.19
C GLN A 54 -9.01 -7.84 -19.02
N PRO A 55 -9.60 -6.86 -19.74
CA PRO A 55 -11.02 -6.58 -19.64
C PRO A 55 -11.84 -7.75 -20.18
N THR A 56 -12.87 -8.13 -19.45
CA THR A 56 -13.84 -9.17 -19.85
C THR A 56 -15.18 -8.58 -20.31
N VAL A 57 -15.33 -7.26 -20.14
CA VAL A 57 -16.47 -6.47 -20.65
C VAL A 57 -15.93 -5.13 -21.18
N PRO A 58 -16.66 -4.45 -22.08
CA PRO A 58 -16.26 -3.10 -22.51
C PRO A 58 -16.14 -2.16 -21.30
N MET A 59 -14.93 -1.68 -21.04
CA MET A 59 -14.64 -0.73 -19.97
C MET A 59 -13.49 0.19 -20.40
N ALA A 60 -13.47 1.40 -19.80
CA ALA A 60 -12.36 2.28 -19.99
C ALA A 60 -11.09 1.66 -19.36
N MET A 61 -10.06 1.48 -20.17
CA MET A 61 -8.76 1.05 -19.71
C MET A 61 -7.89 2.27 -19.38
N PRO A 62 -7.05 2.21 -18.35
CA PRO A 62 -6.04 3.24 -18.14
C PRO A 62 -5.18 3.37 -19.40
N LYS A 63 -4.72 4.59 -19.67
CA LYS A 63 -3.72 4.85 -20.71
C LYS A 63 -2.48 4.00 -20.40
N GLU A 64 -1.65 3.79 -21.44
CA GLU A 64 -0.40 3.02 -21.29
C GLU A 64 0.28 3.29 -19.94
N SER A 65 0.54 2.21 -19.20
CA SER A 65 1.22 2.31 -17.93
C SER A 65 2.69 2.64 -18.18
N ASP A 66 3.14 3.75 -17.63
CA ASP A 66 4.55 4.07 -17.56
C ASP A 66 5.11 3.79 -16.15
N ALA A 67 6.42 3.73 -16.04
CA ALA A 67 7.10 3.45 -14.78
C ALA A 67 6.80 4.51 -13.69
N ASP A 68 6.59 5.76 -14.10
CA ASP A 68 6.27 6.86 -13.18
C ASP A 68 4.85 6.72 -12.61
N ALA A 69 3.88 6.34 -13.44
CA ALA A 69 2.50 6.08 -13.00
C ALA A 69 2.45 4.90 -12.02
N ILE A 70 3.20 3.82 -12.30
CA ILE A 70 3.31 2.67 -11.39
C ILE A 70 3.92 3.10 -10.05
N LEU A 71 5.03 3.85 -10.08
CA LEU A 71 5.70 4.31 -8.87
C LEU A 71 4.80 5.20 -8.01
N LYS A 72 4.07 6.14 -8.62
CA LYS A 72 3.12 7.02 -7.92
C LYS A 72 1.98 6.22 -7.29
N SER A 73 1.36 5.32 -8.05
CA SER A 73 0.27 4.48 -7.55
C SER A 73 0.75 3.54 -6.44
N TYR A 74 1.94 2.96 -6.59
CA TYR A 74 2.54 2.12 -5.56
C TYR A 74 2.81 2.90 -4.26
N ALA A 75 3.34 4.13 -4.36
CA ALA A 75 3.59 4.98 -3.19
C ALA A 75 2.30 5.36 -2.46
N GLN A 76 1.19 5.56 -3.17
CA GLN A 76 -0.13 5.78 -2.54
C GLN A 76 -0.57 4.56 -1.72
N VAL A 77 -0.48 3.36 -2.29
CA VAL A 77 -0.77 2.12 -1.56
C VAL A 77 0.14 1.96 -0.34
N PHE A 78 1.43 2.26 -0.51
CA PHE A 78 2.42 2.22 0.57
C PHE A 78 1.99 3.11 1.75
N VAL A 79 1.63 4.36 1.48
CA VAL A 79 1.15 5.31 2.51
C VAL A 79 -0.13 4.81 3.17
N LEU A 80 -1.06 4.24 2.43
CA LEU A 80 -2.30 3.69 2.98
C LEU A 80 -2.06 2.46 3.86
N PHE A 81 -1.07 1.62 3.57
CA PHE A 81 -0.63 0.57 4.50
C PHE A 81 -0.14 1.16 5.83
N LEU A 82 0.67 2.24 5.77
CA LEU A 82 1.17 2.91 6.98
C LEU A 82 0.02 3.51 7.80
N GLN A 83 -0.94 4.15 7.15
CA GLN A 83 -2.13 4.72 7.81
C GLN A 83 -2.98 3.62 8.44
N THR A 84 -3.19 2.50 7.72
CA THR A 84 -3.91 1.34 8.25
C THR A 84 -3.21 0.79 9.49
N ALA A 85 -1.90 0.63 9.46
CA ALA A 85 -1.12 0.17 10.60
C ALA A 85 -1.23 1.13 11.81
N ASN A 86 -1.22 2.44 11.57
CA ASN A 86 -1.43 3.45 12.61
C ASN A 86 -2.83 3.32 13.25
N ILE A 87 -3.87 3.22 12.43
CA ILE A 87 -5.28 3.09 12.87
C ILE A 87 -5.49 1.81 13.68
N MET A 88 -4.92 0.70 13.20
CA MET A 88 -5.03 -0.61 13.85
C MET A 88 -4.06 -0.79 15.04
N GLN A 89 -3.16 0.17 15.28
CA GLN A 89 -2.09 0.08 16.29
C GLN A 89 -1.11 -1.09 16.03
N TRP A 90 -0.85 -1.38 14.76
CA TRP A 90 0.04 -2.46 14.31
C TRP A 90 1.36 -1.96 13.71
N THR A 91 1.80 -0.79 14.11
CA THR A 91 3.01 -0.14 13.58
C THR A 91 4.29 -0.98 13.73
N HIS A 92 4.35 -1.80 14.78
CA HIS A 92 5.46 -2.73 15.02
C HIS A 92 5.63 -3.79 13.93
N LEU A 93 4.59 -4.05 13.11
CA LEU A 93 4.63 -5.00 12.00
C LEU A 93 5.26 -4.41 10.73
N MET A 94 5.40 -3.09 10.66
CA MET A 94 5.76 -2.37 9.44
C MET A 94 7.25 -2.18 9.25
N VAL A 95 8.02 -2.17 10.34
CA VAL A 95 9.46 -1.92 10.31
C VAL A 95 10.18 -3.15 9.78
N MET A 96 10.96 -2.95 8.70
CA MET A 96 11.75 -3.99 8.06
C MET A 96 13.21 -3.56 8.02
N GLU A 97 14.11 -4.47 8.35
CA GLU A 97 15.54 -4.25 8.19
C GLU A 97 15.97 -4.53 6.74
N GLU A 98 17.06 -3.90 6.33
CA GLU A 98 17.63 -4.07 4.99
C GLU A 98 17.93 -5.54 4.66
N ALA A 99 18.41 -6.29 5.67
CA ALA A 99 18.66 -7.72 5.55
C ALA A 99 17.38 -8.55 5.27
N ASP A 100 16.22 -8.09 5.76
CA ASP A 100 14.94 -8.75 5.50
C ASP A 100 14.42 -8.42 4.11
N LEU A 101 14.57 -7.17 3.66
CA LEU A 101 14.24 -6.77 2.29
C LEU A 101 15.07 -7.52 1.26
N ALA A 102 16.37 -7.71 1.53
CA ALA A 102 17.28 -8.45 0.66
C ALA A 102 16.89 -9.93 0.49
N LYS A 103 16.16 -10.51 1.44
CA LYS A 103 15.68 -11.90 1.35
C LYS A 103 14.58 -12.07 0.30
N PHE A 104 13.84 -11.01 -0.05
CA PHE A 104 12.73 -11.10 -1.00
C PHE A 104 13.18 -11.57 -2.39
N SER A 105 14.38 -11.19 -2.84
CA SER A 105 14.94 -11.63 -4.11
C SER A 105 15.21 -13.14 -4.21
N ARG A 106 15.23 -13.84 -3.08
CA ARG A 106 15.46 -15.29 -3.02
C ARG A 106 14.19 -16.10 -3.31
N PHE A 107 13.02 -15.48 -3.27
CA PHE A 107 11.77 -16.16 -3.54
C PHE A 107 11.47 -16.14 -5.05
N PRO A 108 10.90 -17.24 -5.60
CA PRO A 108 10.56 -17.26 -7.01
C PRO A 108 9.53 -16.18 -7.33
N GLN A 109 9.70 -15.58 -8.50
CA GLN A 109 8.70 -14.64 -9.04
C GLN A 109 7.38 -15.37 -9.27
N ARG A 110 6.28 -14.70 -8.90
CA ARG A 110 4.94 -15.21 -9.14
C ARG A 110 4.24 -14.31 -10.15
N GLN A 111 3.21 -14.85 -10.79
CA GLN A 111 2.34 -14.02 -11.61
C GLN A 111 1.72 -12.91 -10.78
N LEU A 112 1.74 -11.69 -11.31
CA LEU A 112 1.27 -10.48 -10.59
C LEU A 112 -0.18 -10.63 -10.10
N GLY A 113 -1.07 -11.18 -10.92
CA GLY A 113 -2.47 -11.40 -10.54
C GLY A 113 -2.62 -12.25 -9.27
N HIS A 114 -1.84 -13.31 -9.15
CA HIS A 114 -1.84 -14.14 -7.93
C HIS A 114 -1.30 -13.40 -6.72
N GLN A 115 -0.30 -12.53 -6.89
CA GLN A 115 0.23 -11.73 -5.80
C GLN A 115 -0.79 -10.70 -5.31
N PHE A 116 -1.43 -9.95 -6.22
CA PHE A 116 -2.49 -9.00 -5.85
C PHE A 116 -3.66 -9.70 -5.16
N MET A 117 -4.10 -10.84 -5.68
CA MET A 117 -5.18 -11.61 -5.05
C MET A 117 -4.80 -12.09 -3.65
N GLY A 118 -3.57 -12.56 -3.46
CA GLY A 118 -3.04 -12.97 -2.16
C GLY A 118 -2.99 -11.81 -1.16
N ILE A 119 -2.50 -10.65 -1.57
CA ILE A 119 -2.45 -9.44 -0.74
C ILE A 119 -3.87 -9.03 -0.32
N LYS A 120 -4.81 -8.95 -1.26
CA LYS A 120 -6.20 -8.60 -0.97
C LYS A 120 -6.87 -9.60 -0.02
N THR A 121 -6.66 -10.89 -0.24
CA THR A 121 -7.19 -11.94 0.65
C THR A 121 -6.67 -11.78 2.08
N MET A 122 -5.36 -11.58 2.25
CA MET A 122 -4.77 -11.39 3.57
C MET A 122 -5.26 -10.10 4.24
N LEU A 123 -5.43 -9.01 3.49
CA LEU A 123 -6.00 -7.77 4.02
C LEU A 123 -7.44 -7.95 4.50
N LEU A 124 -8.29 -8.59 3.70
CA LEU A 124 -9.68 -8.87 4.10
C LEU A 124 -9.73 -9.77 5.34
N ASN A 125 -8.90 -10.80 5.41
CA ASN A 125 -8.78 -11.65 6.60
C ASN A 125 -8.31 -10.87 7.82
N SER A 126 -7.32 -9.99 7.65
CA SER A 126 -6.82 -9.16 8.76
C SER A 126 -7.90 -8.21 9.30
N TYR A 127 -8.74 -7.65 8.42
CA TYR A 127 -9.86 -6.81 8.81
C TYR A 127 -10.94 -7.60 9.56
N HIS A 128 -11.45 -8.68 8.95
CA HIS A 128 -12.59 -9.43 9.51
C HIS A 128 -12.24 -10.20 10.78
N GLN A 129 -11.01 -10.73 10.85
CA GLN A 129 -10.59 -11.60 11.94
C GLN A 129 -9.65 -10.91 12.94
N LYS A 130 -9.33 -9.62 12.71
CA LYS A 130 -8.38 -8.84 13.52
C LYS A 130 -7.00 -9.53 13.63
N ARG A 131 -6.56 -10.21 12.56
CA ARG A 131 -5.31 -10.97 12.55
C ARG A 131 -4.13 -10.11 12.13
N GLN A 132 -3.22 -9.86 13.06
CA GLN A 132 -1.96 -9.17 12.81
C GLN A 132 -1.05 -9.94 11.84
N SER A 133 -1.02 -11.27 11.92
CA SER A 133 -0.19 -12.10 11.04
C SER A 133 -0.58 -11.94 9.57
N ASP A 134 -1.86 -11.90 9.25
CA ASP A 134 -2.34 -11.70 7.89
C ASP A 134 -1.97 -10.31 7.37
N PHE A 135 -2.09 -9.27 8.20
CA PHE A 135 -1.65 -7.93 7.85
C PHE A 135 -0.13 -7.85 7.60
N SER A 136 0.65 -8.46 8.48
CA SER A 136 2.11 -8.54 8.33
C SER A 136 2.52 -9.26 7.04
N HIS A 137 1.86 -10.37 6.71
CA HIS A 137 2.10 -11.09 5.46
C HIS A 137 1.69 -10.27 4.23
N ALA A 138 0.55 -9.57 4.28
CA ALA A 138 0.11 -8.68 3.21
C ALA A 138 1.15 -7.56 2.97
N TRP A 139 1.64 -6.94 4.03
CA TRP A 139 2.67 -5.90 3.95
C TRP A 139 3.97 -6.43 3.31
N ARG A 140 4.48 -7.56 3.80
CA ARG A 140 5.71 -8.17 3.26
C ARG A 140 5.54 -8.56 1.79
N SER A 141 4.39 -9.14 1.42
CA SER A 141 4.06 -9.47 0.04
C SER A 141 3.97 -8.24 -0.85
N PHE A 142 3.42 -7.14 -0.33
CA PHE A 142 3.37 -5.87 -1.01
C PHE A 142 4.77 -5.26 -1.24
N LEU A 143 5.64 -5.28 -0.23
CA LEU A 143 7.02 -4.83 -0.39
C LEU A 143 7.78 -5.67 -1.42
N LYS A 144 7.62 -7.00 -1.39
CA LYS A 144 8.19 -7.88 -2.41
C LYS A 144 7.66 -7.55 -3.82
N LEU A 145 6.35 -7.33 -3.94
CA LEU A 145 5.72 -6.93 -5.21
C LEU A 145 6.42 -5.70 -5.80
N GLY A 146 6.63 -4.66 -5.01
CA GLY A 146 7.26 -3.42 -5.48
C GLY A 146 8.73 -3.58 -5.82
N LEU A 147 9.51 -4.11 -4.89
CA LEU A 147 10.97 -4.16 -5.01
C LEU A 147 11.47 -5.26 -5.97
N VAL A 148 10.76 -6.38 -6.08
CA VAL A 148 11.19 -7.54 -6.89
C VAL A 148 10.41 -7.61 -8.20
N GLU A 149 9.09 -7.63 -8.14
CA GLU A 149 8.26 -7.88 -9.34
C GLU A 149 8.10 -6.62 -10.21
N LEU A 150 7.85 -5.46 -9.59
CA LEU A 150 7.74 -4.18 -10.29
C LEU A 150 9.11 -3.49 -10.45
N GLN A 151 10.17 -4.04 -9.88
CA GLN A 151 11.55 -3.56 -9.98
C GLN A 151 11.73 -2.07 -9.58
N LEU A 152 10.95 -1.62 -8.59
CA LEU A 152 11.08 -0.27 -8.06
C LEU A 152 12.37 -0.16 -7.26
N SER A 153 13.20 0.85 -7.55
CA SER A 153 14.39 1.08 -6.74
C SER A 153 14.02 1.66 -5.37
N PRO A 154 14.70 1.27 -4.29
CA PRO A 154 14.44 1.80 -2.97
C PRO A 154 14.56 3.33 -2.91
N GLU A 155 15.48 3.93 -3.67
CA GLU A 155 15.72 5.37 -3.72
C GLU A 155 14.55 6.10 -4.38
N ALA A 156 14.06 5.61 -5.52
CA ALA A 156 12.91 6.19 -6.21
C ALA A 156 11.64 6.04 -5.37
N LEU A 157 11.48 4.91 -4.70
CA LEU A 157 10.36 4.66 -3.81
C LEU A 157 10.40 5.60 -2.60
N ASP A 158 11.55 5.76 -1.94
CA ASP A 158 11.73 6.69 -0.84
C ASP A 158 11.33 8.12 -1.22
N ALA A 159 11.88 8.63 -2.32
CA ALA A 159 11.58 9.96 -2.83
C ALA A 159 10.08 10.13 -3.13
N GLN A 160 9.45 9.13 -3.75
CA GLN A 160 8.02 9.22 -4.10
C GLN A 160 7.12 9.08 -2.87
N VAL A 161 7.46 8.24 -1.89
CA VAL A 161 6.71 8.13 -0.63
C VAL A 161 6.77 9.45 0.14
N GLN A 162 7.95 10.06 0.26
CA GLN A 162 8.09 11.38 0.90
C GLN A 162 7.27 12.44 0.18
N LYS A 163 7.32 12.48 -1.15
CA LYS A 163 6.50 13.40 -1.95
C LYS A 163 4.99 13.19 -1.74
N THR A 164 4.54 11.94 -1.69
CA THR A 164 3.14 11.60 -1.44
C THR A 164 2.68 12.05 -0.07
N LEU A 165 3.53 11.90 0.95
CA LEU A 165 3.26 12.37 2.31
C LEU A 165 3.28 13.90 2.43
N GLN A 166 4.10 14.59 1.65
CA GLN A 166 4.16 16.06 1.65
C GLN A 166 2.97 16.70 0.92
N MET A 167 2.55 16.13 -0.21
CA MET A 167 1.39 16.63 -0.98
C MET A 167 0.08 16.57 -0.19
N ALA A 168 0.00 15.77 0.83
CA ALA A 168 -1.17 15.68 1.70
C ALA A 168 -1.16 16.73 2.81
N ASN A 169 -0.05 17.48 2.97
CA ASN A 169 0.08 18.57 3.94
C ASN A 169 -0.08 19.98 3.32
N ASP A 170 -0.18 20.08 1.99
CA ASP A 170 -0.45 21.30 1.23
C ASP A 170 -1.95 21.39 0.87
#